data_0a6a7e2f28e1fa2f9ec7aca4d902a316
#
_entry.id   0a6a7e2f28e1fa2f9ec7aca4d902a316
#
_cell.length_a   1.000
_cell.length_b   1.000
_cell.length_c   1.000
_cell.angle_alpha   90.00
_cell.angle_beta   90.00
_cell.angle_gamma   90.00
#
_symmetry.space_group_name_H-M   'P 1'
#
loop_
_entity.id
_entity.type
_entity.pdbx_description
1 polymer ?
#
loop_
_entity_poly.entity_id
_entity_poly.type
_entity_poly.pdbx_seq_one_letter_code
_entity_poly.pdbx_strand_id
1 'polypeptide(L)'
;IRDRYKYTMRQGAVYMNGKLAGILTEISPTEYVFKYDDTYYADDMQPAVSLTLPKTQQEYRSAYLFPFFSNMLSEGRNRIVQSRMLHIDENDHFGILLATAQTDVAGAVTVKPL
;
A
#
# COMPACT_ATOMS: atom_id res chain seq x y z
N ILE A 1 -28.16 -9.04 6.82
CA ILE A 1 -28.17 -7.64 7.21
C ILE A 1 -26.83 -7.17 7.68
N ARG A 2 -26.22 -7.91 8.54
CA ARG A 2 -24.91 -7.51 9.05
C ARG A 2 -23.84 -7.48 7.99
N ASP A 3 -24.00 -8.31 6.96
CA ASP A 3 -22.99 -8.37 5.91
C ASP A 3 -22.82 -7.06 5.18
N ARG A 4 -23.86 -6.27 5.05
CA ARG A 4 -23.72 -4.99 4.36
C ARG A 4 -22.93 -3.96 5.16
N TYR A 5 -22.69 -4.21 6.44
CA TYR A 5 -21.86 -3.36 7.27
C TYR A 5 -20.44 -3.90 7.40
N LYS A 6 -20.20 -5.08 6.86
CA LYS A 6 -18.89 -5.68 6.93
C LYS A 6 -17.95 -4.91 6.01
N TYR A 7 -16.81 -4.55 6.54
CA TYR A 7 -15.82 -3.84 5.77
C TYR A 7 -15.28 -4.74 4.65
N THR A 8 -15.21 -4.20 3.44
CA THR A 8 -14.66 -4.94 2.31
C THR A 8 -13.16 -4.70 2.25
N MET A 9 -12.37 -5.77 2.30
CA MET A 9 -10.93 -5.67 2.18
C MET A 9 -10.53 -5.09 0.84
N ARG A 10 -9.50 -4.26 0.86
CA ARG A 10 -8.90 -3.74 -0.36
C ARG A 10 -7.43 -4.14 -0.38
N GLN A 11 -6.93 -4.41 -1.56
CA GLN A 11 -5.56 -4.86 -1.71
C GLN A 11 -4.85 -4.12 -2.82
N GLY A 12 -3.54 -3.94 -2.64
CA GLY A 12 -2.69 -3.39 -3.67
C GLY A 12 -1.47 -4.29 -3.85
N ALA A 13 -1.10 -4.52 -5.11
CA ALA A 13 0.13 -5.23 -5.43
C ALA A 13 1.28 -4.25 -5.40
N VAL A 14 2.29 -4.54 -4.60
CA VAL A 14 3.46 -3.69 -4.42
C VAL A 14 4.59 -4.23 -5.30
N TYR A 15 5.09 -3.37 -6.18
CA TYR A 15 6.17 -3.72 -7.10
C TYR A 15 7.43 -2.96 -6.75
N MET A 16 8.57 -3.60 -6.93
CA MET A 16 9.88 -3.00 -6.77
C MET A 16 10.65 -3.20 -8.09
N ASN A 17 10.96 -2.11 -8.78
CA ASN A 17 11.62 -2.16 -10.08
C ASN A 17 10.87 -3.08 -11.06
N GLY A 18 9.54 -3.03 -11.02
CA GLY A 18 8.71 -3.82 -11.91
C GLY A 18 8.50 -5.26 -11.51
N LYS A 19 9.08 -5.71 -10.39
CA LYS A 19 8.87 -7.06 -9.88
C LYS A 19 7.89 -7.05 -8.72
N LEU A 20 6.98 -8.02 -8.71
CA LEU A 20 6.04 -8.13 -7.60
C LEU A 20 6.80 -8.41 -6.30
N ALA A 21 6.73 -7.48 -5.37
CA ALA A 21 7.42 -7.61 -4.09
C ALA A 21 6.49 -8.14 -2.99
N GLY A 22 5.22 -7.79 -3.04
CA GLY A 22 4.29 -8.23 -2.01
C GLY A 22 2.90 -7.67 -2.20
N ILE A 23 2.05 -7.96 -1.25
CA ILE A 23 0.65 -7.51 -1.25
C ILE A 23 0.40 -6.68 -0.01
N LEU A 24 -0.15 -5.49 -0.21
CA LEU A 24 -0.59 -4.62 0.87
C LEU A 24 -2.10 -4.74 0.98
N THR A 25 -2.58 -5.12 2.16
CA THR A 25 -4.00 -5.35 2.40
C THR A 25 -4.52 -4.43 3.48
N GLU A 26 -5.64 -3.77 3.21
CA GLU A 26 -6.41 -3.08 4.24
C GLU A 26 -7.55 -4.00 4.64
N ILE A 27 -7.37 -4.70 5.77
CA ILE A 27 -8.37 -5.64 6.25
C ILE A 27 -9.56 -4.90 6.83
N SER A 28 -9.29 -3.81 7.54
CA SER A 28 -10.29 -2.92 8.10
C SER A 28 -9.66 -1.54 8.27
N PRO A 29 -10.42 -0.52 8.64
CA PRO A 29 -9.84 0.81 8.87
C PRO A 29 -8.75 0.83 9.94
N THR A 30 -8.68 -0.20 10.77
CA THR A 30 -7.71 -0.28 11.87
C THR A 30 -6.79 -1.49 11.76
N GLU A 31 -6.73 -2.11 10.59
CA GLU A 31 -5.84 -3.25 10.43
C GLU A 31 -5.30 -3.32 9.01
N TYR A 32 -3.98 -3.25 8.89
CA TYR A 32 -3.25 -3.32 7.62
C TYR A 32 -2.21 -4.42 7.69
N VAL A 33 -2.00 -5.09 6.56
CA VAL A 33 -1.02 -6.17 6.46
C VAL A 33 -0.20 -5.95 5.19
N PHE A 34 1.12 -6.05 5.31
CA PHE A 34 1.99 -6.17 4.15
C PHE A 34 2.68 -7.52 4.22
N LYS A 35 2.52 -8.29 3.16
CA LYS A 35 3.15 -9.61 3.07
C LYS A 35 4.00 -9.67 1.82
N TYR A 36 5.29 -9.94 1.98
CA TYR A 36 6.17 -10.18 0.84
C TYR A 36 5.71 -11.38 0.03
N ASP A 37 5.78 -11.26 -1.29
CA ASP A 37 5.57 -12.39 -2.18
C ASP A 37 6.59 -13.49 -1.88
N ASP A 38 6.15 -14.74 -1.93
CA ASP A 38 7.01 -15.86 -1.53
C ASP A 38 8.32 -15.90 -2.33
N THR A 39 8.22 -15.73 -3.63
CA THR A 39 9.38 -15.75 -4.52
C THR A 39 10.30 -14.57 -4.22
N TYR A 40 9.73 -13.40 -4.07
CA TYR A 40 10.51 -12.20 -3.78
C TYR A 40 11.19 -12.30 -2.42
N TYR A 41 10.47 -12.81 -1.44
CA TYR A 41 11.00 -12.95 -0.08
C TYR A 41 12.18 -13.92 -0.03
N ALA A 42 12.09 -15.01 -0.80
CA ALA A 42 13.12 -16.04 -0.82
C ALA A 42 14.35 -15.63 -1.63
N ASP A 43 14.25 -14.60 -2.46
CA ASP A 43 15.36 -14.19 -3.34
C ASP A 43 16.24 -13.19 -2.62
N ASP A 44 17.40 -13.65 -2.17
CA ASP A 44 18.34 -12.81 -1.43
C ASP A 44 18.90 -11.67 -2.26
N MET A 45 18.77 -11.73 -3.58
CA MET A 45 19.25 -10.67 -4.47
C MET A 45 18.28 -9.51 -4.54
N GLN A 46 17.07 -9.67 -4.04
CA GLN A 46 16.08 -8.59 -4.09
C GLN A 46 16.09 -7.80 -2.78
N PRO A 47 16.10 -6.47 -2.86
CA PRO A 47 16.12 -5.64 -1.65
C PRO A 47 14.74 -5.58 -0.99
N ALA A 48 14.74 -5.25 0.30
CA ALA A 48 13.50 -4.91 0.98
C ALA A 48 12.89 -3.65 0.34
N VAL A 49 11.56 -3.54 0.37
CA VAL A 49 10.90 -2.36 -0.20
C VAL A 49 11.15 -1.13 0.66
N SER A 50 11.45 -1.32 1.94
CA SER A 50 11.73 -0.23 2.87
C SER A 50 12.59 -0.73 4.01
N LEU A 51 13.37 0.19 4.59
CA LEU A 51 14.15 -0.12 5.79
C LEU A 51 13.27 -0.51 6.96
N THR A 52 12.02 -0.04 6.99
CA THR A 52 11.08 -0.35 8.07
C THR A 52 10.32 -1.64 7.82
N LEU A 53 10.51 -2.26 6.66
CA LEU A 53 9.88 -3.54 6.30
C LEU A 53 10.95 -4.50 5.80
N PRO A 54 11.96 -4.80 6.63
CA PRO A 54 13.08 -5.64 6.17
C PRO A 54 12.62 -7.06 5.88
N LYS A 55 13.37 -7.74 5.01
CA LYS A 55 13.06 -9.13 4.63
C LYS A 55 13.51 -10.13 5.69
N THR A 56 13.51 -9.73 6.95
CA THR A 56 13.78 -10.62 8.06
C THR A 56 12.51 -11.32 8.55
N GLN A 57 11.35 -10.82 8.15
CA GLN A 57 10.08 -11.51 8.31
C GLN A 57 9.23 -11.22 7.09
N GLN A 58 8.34 -12.14 6.76
CA GLN A 58 7.57 -12.03 5.53
C GLN A 58 6.33 -11.17 5.68
N GLU A 59 5.70 -11.16 6.84
CA GLU A 59 4.43 -10.48 7.05
C GLU A 59 4.54 -9.46 8.16
N TYR A 60 3.95 -8.28 7.89
CA TYR A 60 3.90 -7.18 8.85
C TYR A 60 2.46 -6.73 9.03
N ARG A 61 2.09 -6.41 10.26
CA ARG A 61 0.74 -5.93 10.59
C ARG A 61 0.83 -4.60 11.31
N SER A 62 -0.18 -3.76 11.10
CA SER A 62 -0.23 -2.44 11.72
C SER A 62 -1.68 -2.00 11.87
N ALA A 63 -1.95 -1.20 12.89
CA ALA A 63 -3.25 -0.56 13.06
C ALA A 63 -3.44 0.64 12.12
N TYR A 64 -2.38 1.07 11.48
CA TYR A 64 -2.37 2.21 10.57
C TYR A 64 -1.70 1.81 9.28
N LEU A 65 -1.97 2.57 8.21
CA LEU A 65 -1.22 2.39 6.98
C LEU A 65 0.27 2.60 7.29
N PHE A 66 1.10 1.68 6.83
CA PHE A 66 2.53 1.73 7.12
C PHE A 66 3.11 3.07 6.67
N PRO A 67 3.96 3.71 7.49
CA PRO A 67 4.51 5.02 7.14
C PRO A 67 5.20 5.07 5.78
N PHE A 68 5.86 3.98 5.38
CA PHE A 68 6.48 3.94 4.07
C PHE A 68 5.46 4.22 2.96
N PHE A 69 4.28 3.61 3.06
CA PHE A 69 3.24 3.80 2.05
C PHE A 69 2.51 5.12 2.20
N SER A 70 2.26 5.56 3.43
CA SER A 70 1.60 6.84 3.61
C SER A 70 2.49 8.00 3.17
N ASN A 71 3.81 7.84 3.24
CA ASN A 71 4.74 8.87 2.77
C ASN A 71 4.79 8.97 1.25
N MET A 72 4.22 8.02 0.53
CA MET A 72 4.10 8.09 -0.93
C MET A 72 2.96 9.01 -1.36
N LEU A 73 2.09 9.40 -0.43
CA LEU A 73 0.94 10.23 -0.76
C LEU A 73 1.36 11.68 -0.86
N SER A 74 0.69 12.43 -1.76
CA SER A 74 0.84 13.87 -1.80
C SER A 74 0.28 14.46 -0.52
N GLU A 75 0.87 15.56 -0.08
CA GLU A 75 0.47 16.20 1.16
C GLU A 75 -0.24 17.52 0.93
N GLY A 76 -1.00 17.94 1.94
CA GLY A 76 -1.61 19.25 1.98
C GLY A 76 -2.55 19.49 0.82
N ARG A 77 -2.35 20.64 0.16
CA ARG A 77 -3.22 21.05 -0.92
C ARG A 77 -3.28 20.05 -2.07
N ASN A 78 -2.15 19.46 -2.41
CA ASN A 78 -2.13 18.51 -3.53
C ASN A 78 -3.01 17.31 -3.26
N ARG A 79 -3.01 16.81 -2.04
CA ARG A 79 -3.87 15.68 -1.68
C ARG A 79 -5.34 16.04 -1.77
N ILE A 80 -5.70 17.25 -1.33
CA ILE A 80 -7.08 17.71 -1.42
C ILE A 80 -7.52 17.80 -2.87
N VAL A 81 -6.68 18.38 -3.72
CA VAL A 81 -7.00 18.49 -5.15
C VAL A 81 -7.14 17.10 -5.77
N GLN A 82 -6.22 16.19 -5.47
CA GLN A 82 -6.28 14.84 -5.99
C GLN A 82 -7.56 14.12 -5.56
N SER A 83 -7.94 14.25 -4.29
CA SER A 83 -9.13 13.56 -3.80
C SER A 83 -10.39 14.07 -4.50
N ARG A 84 -10.46 15.36 -4.79
CA ARG A 84 -11.61 15.94 -5.51
C ARG A 84 -11.65 15.46 -6.94
N MET A 85 -10.52 15.43 -7.62
CA MET A 85 -10.45 15.00 -9.01
C MET A 85 -10.76 13.51 -9.17
N LEU A 86 -10.39 12.71 -8.19
CA LEU A 86 -10.58 11.27 -8.22
C LEU A 86 -11.86 10.82 -7.53
N HIS A 87 -12.59 11.77 -6.95
CA HIS A 87 -13.82 11.48 -6.18
C HIS A 87 -13.55 10.50 -5.03
N ILE A 88 -12.41 10.68 -4.36
CA ILE A 88 -12.01 9.87 -3.22
C ILE A 88 -11.94 10.79 -2.00
N ASP A 89 -12.41 10.31 -0.85
CA ASP A 89 -12.30 11.05 0.40
C ASP A 89 -10.83 11.34 0.69
N GLU A 90 -10.51 12.60 1.03
CA GLU A 90 -9.12 12.98 1.31
C GLU A 90 -8.54 12.26 2.53
N ASN A 91 -9.39 11.72 3.39
CA ASN A 91 -8.96 10.93 4.54
C ASN A 91 -8.84 9.44 4.23
N ASP A 92 -9.25 9.02 3.04
CA ASP A 92 -9.10 7.64 2.61
C ASP A 92 -7.71 7.45 2.01
N HIS A 93 -6.72 7.37 2.87
CA HIS A 93 -5.33 7.30 2.44
C HIS A 93 -5.05 6.08 1.57
N PHE A 94 -5.63 4.94 1.91
CA PHE A 94 -5.42 3.72 1.13
C PHE A 94 -6.02 3.84 -0.26
N GLY A 95 -7.22 4.41 -0.36
CA GLY A 95 -7.85 4.63 -1.67
C GLY A 95 -7.04 5.56 -2.55
N ILE A 96 -6.52 6.65 -1.96
CA ILE A 96 -5.65 7.57 -2.70
C ILE A 96 -4.37 6.88 -3.13
N LEU A 97 -3.79 6.05 -2.26
CA LEU A 97 -2.58 5.30 -2.59
C LEU A 97 -2.82 4.40 -3.80
N LEU A 98 -3.91 3.63 -3.79
CA LEU A 98 -4.22 2.74 -4.90
C LEU A 98 -4.46 3.50 -6.20
N ALA A 99 -5.00 4.70 -6.12
CA ALA A 99 -5.31 5.49 -7.30
C ALA A 99 -4.10 6.25 -7.85
N THR A 100 -3.13 6.60 -7.01
CA THR A 100 -2.06 7.51 -7.41
C THR A 100 -0.66 6.90 -7.44
N ALA A 101 -0.44 5.76 -6.79
CA ALA A 101 0.89 5.16 -6.69
C ALA A 101 1.14 4.09 -7.76
N GLN A 102 0.41 4.14 -8.86
CA GLN A 102 0.55 3.16 -9.94
C GLN A 102 1.75 3.46 -10.83
N THR A 103 2.29 4.65 -10.75
CA THR A 103 3.50 5.02 -11.45
C THR A 103 4.57 5.32 -10.42
N ASP A 104 5.78 5.56 -10.88
CA ASP A 104 6.92 5.80 -10.00
C ASP A 104 6.71 7.06 -9.17
N VAL A 105 6.44 6.91 -7.89
CA VAL A 105 6.27 8.04 -6.97
C VAL A 105 7.21 7.94 -5.77
N ALA A 106 7.86 6.82 -5.56
CA ALA A 106 8.79 6.63 -4.44
C ALA A 106 9.98 5.80 -4.93
N GLY A 107 10.71 6.36 -5.88
CA GLY A 107 11.82 5.64 -6.48
C GLY A 107 11.30 4.45 -7.25
N ALA A 108 11.76 3.27 -6.89
CA ALA A 108 11.47 2.06 -7.64
C ALA A 108 10.14 1.40 -7.25
N VAL A 109 9.46 1.91 -6.22
CA VAL A 109 8.27 1.25 -5.69
C VAL A 109 7.00 1.82 -6.31
N THR A 110 6.11 0.93 -6.77
CA THR A 110 4.78 1.30 -7.23
C THR A 110 3.76 0.40 -6.56
N VAL A 111 2.51 0.87 -6.47
CA VAL A 111 1.41 0.10 -5.89
C VAL A 111 0.26 0.13 -6.87
N LYS A 112 -0.24 -1.04 -7.24
CA LYS A 112 -1.35 -1.15 -8.18
C LYS A 112 -2.54 -1.83 -7.52
N PRO A 113 -3.77 -1.34 -7.75
CA PRO A 113 -4.95 -2.00 -7.18
C PRO A 113 -5.06 -3.44 -7.68
N LEU A 114 -5.51 -4.30 -6.82
CA LEU A 114 -5.82 -5.68 -7.17
C LEU A 114 -7.28 -5.84 -7.50
#